data_934aedc15748f0c34de56fce8c943f03
#
_entry.id   934aedc15748f0c34de56fce8c943f03
#
_cell.length_a   1.000
_cell.length_b   1.000
_cell.length_c   1.000
_cell.angle_alpha   90.00
_cell.angle_beta   90.00
_cell.angle_gamma   90.00
#
_symmetry.space_group_name_H-M   'P 1'
#
loop_
_entity.id
_entity.type
_entity.pdbx_description
1 polymer ?
#
loop_
_entity_poly.entity_id
_entity_poly.type
_entity_poly.pdbx_seq_one_letter_code
_entity_poly.pdbx_strand_id
1 'polypeptide(L)'
;MKVKVTPSKVHGNVKIPASKSMAHRALICASLSDGTSLVSNVTNSKDIEATVGCMKALGAIIKQIDETTYEVTGTNLFKQEGSITCNANESGSTLRFLIPLAACTNAKVKFLGQGRLLQRPMDVYANEFKKQNIEFNQSDKEIIVSGNLQAKDYVVQGDISSQFITGFMFVLPLLDQDSTLTITEPYESKSYVNLTIQMLSKFGIEILETSSNSYLIKGNQHYKAQDVSVEGDFSQLAFFAVLGTLNNTLSCSN
;
A
#
# COMPACT_ATOMS: atom_id res chain seq x y z
N MET A 1 12.03 -18.78 25.24
CA MET A 1 12.27 -20.08 24.57
C MET A 1 13.74 -20.12 24.15
N LYS A 2 14.45 -21.19 24.47
CA LYS A 2 15.84 -21.41 24.00
C LYS A 2 15.78 -22.44 22.88
N VAL A 3 16.36 -22.15 21.72
CA VAL A 3 16.42 -23.04 20.56
C VAL A 3 17.87 -23.40 20.31
N LYS A 4 18.15 -24.69 20.11
CA LYS A 4 19.46 -25.20 19.70
C LYS A 4 19.36 -25.56 18.22
N VAL A 5 20.17 -24.91 17.39
CA VAL A 5 20.29 -25.25 15.96
C VAL A 5 21.52 -26.13 15.76
N THR A 6 21.33 -27.29 15.18
CA THR A 6 22.43 -28.20 14.80
C THR A 6 22.69 -28.05 13.32
N PRO A 7 23.93 -27.74 12.90
CA PRO A 7 24.28 -27.64 11.49
C PRO A 7 23.97 -28.96 10.75
N SER A 8 23.29 -28.87 9.62
CA SER A 8 22.95 -30.02 8.77
C SER A 8 22.86 -29.56 7.32
N LYS A 9 23.03 -30.50 6.37
CA LYS A 9 22.70 -30.26 4.98
C LYS A 9 21.19 -30.30 4.79
N VAL A 10 20.67 -29.34 4.04
CA VAL A 10 19.25 -29.22 3.77
C VAL A 10 19.00 -29.44 2.26
N HIS A 11 17.93 -30.15 1.93
CA HIS A 11 17.47 -30.38 0.56
C HIS A 11 15.94 -30.43 0.55
N GLY A 12 15.36 -30.07 -0.59
CA GLY A 12 13.90 -30.14 -0.77
C GLY A 12 13.31 -28.95 -1.51
N ASN A 13 11.99 -28.94 -1.56
CA ASN A 13 11.19 -27.90 -2.19
C ASN A 13 10.53 -27.02 -1.12
N VAL A 14 10.56 -25.73 -1.33
CA VAL A 14 9.93 -24.72 -0.46
C VAL A 14 8.94 -23.91 -1.27
N LYS A 15 7.69 -23.86 -0.82
CA LYS A 15 6.71 -22.93 -1.37
C LYS A 15 6.87 -21.58 -0.66
N ILE A 16 7.22 -20.56 -1.43
CA ILE A 16 7.37 -19.19 -0.94
C ILE A 16 5.97 -18.56 -0.83
N PRO A 17 5.63 -17.93 0.31
CA PRO A 17 4.34 -17.24 0.43
C PRO A 17 4.26 -16.06 -0.56
N ALA A 18 3.05 -15.66 -0.89
CA ALA A 18 2.82 -14.48 -1.71
C ALA A 18 3.33 -13.20 -1.03
N SER A 19 3.77 -12.25 -1.84
CA SER A 19 4.30 -10.97 -1.37
C SER A 19 3.22 -10.14 -0.69
N LYS A 20 3.35 -9.97 0.63
CA LYS A 20 2.45 -9.09 1.39
C LYS A 20 2.45 -7.66 0.85
N SER A 21 3.62 -7.16 0.48
CA SER A 21 3.78 -5.81 -0.08
C SER A 21 3.03 -5.62 -1.40
N MET A 22 3.01 -6.64 -2.26
CA MET A 22 2.26 -6.60 -3.52
C MET A 22 0.77 -6.82 -3.29
N ALA A 23 0.38 -7.69 -2.35
CA ALA A 23 -1.01 -7.93 -2.00
C ALA A 23 -1.74 -6.66 -1.52
N HIS A 24 -1.12 -5.86 -0.64
CA HIS A 24 -1.67 -4.55 -0.26
C HIS A 24 -1.94 -3.66 -1.47
N ARG A 25 -0.96 -3.55 -2.38
CA ARG A 25 -1.05 -2.72 -3.57
C ARG A 25 -2.13 -3.20 -4.52
N ALA A 26 -2.19 -4.49 -4.79
CA ALA A 26 -3.19 -5.09 -5.68
C ALA A 26 -4.61 -4.87 -5.15
N LEU A 27 -4.85 -5.12 -3.86
CA LEU A 27 -6.15 -4.91 -3.22
C LEU A 27 -6.58 -3.43 -3.22
N ILE A 28 -5.66 -2.50 -2.99
CA ILE A 28 -5.96 -1.06 -3.05
C ILE A 28 -6.26 -0.65 -4.50
N CYS A 29 -5.42 -1.01 -5.48
CA CYS A 29 -5.67 -0.68 -6.89
C CYS A 29 -7.00 -1.26 -7.39
N ALA A 30 -7.30 -2.52 -7.08
CA ALA A 30 -8.58 -3.14 -7.41
C ALA A 30 -9.77 -2.42 -6.74
N SER A 31 -9.60 -1.95 -5.50
CA SER A 31 -10.63 -1.20 -4.78
C SER A 31 -10.85 0.23 -5.31
N LEU A 32 -9.90 0.77 -6.08
CA LEU A 32 -10.01 2.09 -6.73
C LEU A 32 -10.47 1.99 -8.19
N SER A 33 -10.59 0.77 -8.73
CA SER A 33 -10.88 0.54 -10.15
C SER A 33 -12.35 0.68 -10.48
N ASP A 34 -12.62 1.09 -11.72
CA ASP A 34 -13.96 1.01 -12.29
C ASP A 34 -14.26 -0.45 -12.72
N GLY A 35 -15.08 -1.15 -11.94
CA GLY A 35 -15.47 -2.54 -12.22
C GLY A 35 -14.99 -3.54 -11.16
N THR A 36 -14.92 -4.81 -11.54
CA THR A 36 -14.58 -5.93 -10.65
C THR A 36 -13.29 -6.60 -11.10
N SER A 37 -12.41 -6.90 -10.16
CA SER A 37 -11.13 -7.57 -10.34
C SER A 37 -11.05 -8.82 -9.47
N LEU A 38 -10.35 -9.85 -9.95
CA LEU A 38 -9.91 -10.96 -9.12
C LEU A 38 -8.45 -10.75 -8.68
N VAL A 39 -8.22 -10.71 -7.38
CA VAL A 39 -6.88 -10.65 -6.79
C VAL A 39 -6.59 -12.01 -6.17
N SER A 40 -5.75 -12.80 -6.84
CA SER A 40 -5.44 -14.18 -6.46
C SER A 40 -4.04 -14.31 -5.85
N ASN A 41 -3.76 -15.48 -5.27
CA ASN A 41 -2.51 -15.80 -4.59
C ASN A 41 -2.19 -14.80 -3.46
N VAL A 42 -3.18 -14.42 -2.68
CA VAL A 42 -3.01 -13.55 -1.49
C VAL A 42 -2.79 -14.41 -0.28
N THR A 43 -1.66 -14.25 0.40
CA THR A 43 -1.45 -14.87 1.71
C THR A 43 -2.13 -14.04 2.79
N ASN A 44 -3.13 -14.60 3.44
CA ASN A 44 -3.87 -13.91 4.50
C ASN A 44 -2.98 -13.60 5.70
N SER A 45 -3.14 -12.41 6.21
CA SER A 45 -2.50 -11.93 7.43
C SER A 45 -3.35 -10.83 8.06
N LYS A 46 -3.14 -10.54 9.33
CA LYS A 46 -3.82 -9.42 10.01
C LYS A 46 -3.65 -8.08 9.30
N ASP A 47 -2.50 -7.87 8.64
CA ASP A 47 -2.24 -6.65 7.86
C ASP A 47 -3.10 -6.60 6.59
N ILE A 48 -3.26 -7.73 5.88
CA ILE A 48 -4.11 -7.83 4.70
C ILE A 48 -5.59 -7.69 5.08
N GLU A 49 -6.02 -8.35 6.15
CA GLU A 49 -7.38 -8.19 6.70
C GLU A 49 -7.68 -6.72 7.05
N ALA A 50 -6.70 -6.01 7.63
CA ALA A 50 -6.85 -4.58 7.93
C ALA A 50 -7.02 -3.75 6.65
N THR A 51 -6.25 -4.01 5.58
CA THR A 51 -6.41 -3.32 4.30
C THR A 51 -7.78 -3.61 3.69
N VAL A 52 -8.20 -4.87 3.65
CA VAL A 52 -9.52 -5.27 3.15
C VAL A 52 -10.63 -4.58 3.94
N GLY A 53 -10.54 -4.58 5.28
CA GLY A 53 -11.51 -3.93 6.16
C GLY A 53 -11.61 -2.42 5.93
N CYS A 54 -10.47 -1.75 5.80
CA CYS A 54 -10.44 -0.30 5.54
C CYS A 54 -10.96 0.04 4.14
N MET A 55 -10.61 -0.73 3.10
CA MET A 55 -11.14 -0.48 1.75
C MET A 55 -12.65 -0.74 1.66
N LYS A 56 -13.17 -1.74 2.39
CA LYS A 56 -14.63 -1.93 2.55
C LYS A 56 -15.28 -0.72 3.23
N ALA A 57 -14.68 -0.21 4.30
CA ALA A 57 -15.18 0.98 4.99
C ALA A 57 -15.18 2.20 4.06
N LEU A 58 -14.21 2.31 3.16
CA LEU A 58 -14.11 3.35 2.13
C LEU A 58 -15.00 3.08 0.90
N GLY A 59 -15.88 2.06 0.94
CA GLY A 59 -16.94 1.83 -0.03
C GLY A 59 -16.69 0.73 -1.05
N ALA A 60 -15.53 0.08 -1.07
CA ALA A 60 -15.28 -1.06 -1.95
C ALA A 60 -16.06 -2.31 -1.51
N ILE A 61 -16.52 -3.11 -2.47
CA ILE A 61 -17.15 -4.40 -2.19
C ILE A 61 -16.10 -5.48 -2.38
N ILE A 62 -15.69 -6.12 -1.29
CA ILE A 62 -14.64 -7.15 -1.32
C ILE A 62 -15.19 -8.44 -0.75
N LYS A 63 -15.13 -9.51 -1.53
CA LYS A 63 -15.51 -10.87 -1.12
C LYS A 63 -14.30 -11.78 -1.21
N GLN A 64 -14.07 -12.58 -0.20
CA GLN A 64 -13.11 -13.68 -0.27
C GLN A 64 -13.80 -14.87 -0.95
N ILE A 65 -13.26 -15.31 -2.09
CA ILE A 65 -13.83 -16.40 -2.91
C ILE A 65 -13.29 -17.75 -2.42
N ASP A 66 -12.00 -17.79 -2.10
CA ASP A 66 -11.32 -18.96 -1.54
C ASP A 66 -10.23 -18.51 -0.55
N GLU A 67 -9.39 -19.43 -0.10
CA GLU A 67 -8.34 -19.14 0.90
C GLU A 67 -7.35 -18.05 0.45
N THR A 68 -7.16 -17.85 -0.85
CA THR A 68 -6.13 -16.98 -1.43
C THR A 68 -6.65 -15.97 -2.44
N THR A 69 -7.95 -15.96 -2.73
CA THR A 69 -8.53 -15.14 -3.81
C THR A 69 -9.62 -14.22 -3.29
N TYR A 70 -9.55 -12.97 -3.70
CA TYR A 70 -10.54 -11.93 -3.42
C TYR A 70 -11.16 -11.42 -4.72
N GLU A 71 -12.49 -11.35 -4.75
CA GLU A 71 -13.26 -10.58 -5.72
C GLU A 71 -13.43 -9.17 -5.17
N VAL A 72 -12.98 -8.16 -5.93
CA VAL A 72 -12.96 -6.77 -5.52
C VAL A 72 -13.70 -5.93 -6.54
N THR A 73 -14.85 -5.36 -6.15
CA THR A 73 -15.52 -4.32 -6.92
C THR A 73 -15.15 -2.97 -6.34
N GLY A 74 -14.61 -2.10 -7.18
CA GLY A 74 -14.04 -0.84 -6.75
C GLY A 74 -15.08 0.21 -6.35
N THR A 75 -14.58 1.32 -5.83
CA THR A 75 -15.40 2.44 -5.32
C THR A 75 -14.89 3.77 -5.84
N ASN A 76 -15.77 4.75 -5.89
CA ASN A 76 -15.41 6.14 -6.10
C ASN A 76 -15.26 6.84 -4.73
N LEU A 77 -14.03 7.16 -4.35
CA LEU A 77 -13.73 7.81 -3.07
C LEU A 77 -14.38 9.20 -2.93
N PHE A 78 -14.50 9.96 -4.02
CA PHE A 78 -15.09 11.29 -4.00
C PHE A 78 -16.59 11.31 -3.69
N LYS A 79 -17.24 10.14 -3.75
CA LYS A 79 -18.65 9.98 -3.38
C LYS A 79 -18.87 9.50 -1.94
N GLN A 80 -17.79 9.25 -1.21
CA GLN A 80 -17.89 8.80 0.18
C GLN A 80 -18.10 10.00 1.10
N GLU A 81 -19.13 9.95 1.95
CA GLU A 81 -19.57 11.07 2.79
C GLU A 81 -19.79 10.61 4.25
N GLY A 82 -19.99 11.59 5.14
CA GLY A 82 -20.31 11.35 6.54
C GLY A 82 -19.09 10.98 7.39
N SER A 83 -19.22 9.97 8.24
CA SER A 83 -18.15 9.52 9.13
C SER A 83 -17.79 8.07 8.84
N ILE A 84 -16.53 7.84 8.51
CA ILE A 84 -16.00 6.51 8.16
C ILE A 84 -14.97 6.10 9.20
N THR A 85 -15.00 4.84 9.65
CA THR A 85 -14.00 4.30 10.56
C THR A 85 -13.23 3.17 9.89
N CYS A 86 -11.91 3.35 9.79
CA CYS A 86 -10.95 2.39 9.25
C CYS A 86 -10.10 1.81 10.38
N ASN A 87 -10.15 0.49 10.61
CA ASN A 87 -9.28 -0.15 11.59
C ASN A 87 -8.04 -0.73 10.90
N ALA A 88 -6.92 -0.04 11.05
CA ALA A 88 -5.63 -0.46 10.48
C ALA A 88 -4.93 -1.55 11.32
N ASN A 89 -5.48 -1.97 12.46
CA ASN A 89 -4.89 -2.93 13.38
C ASN A 89 -3.45 -2.51 13.77
N GLU A 90 -2.43 -3.30 13.46
CA GLU A 90 -1.01 -2.94 13.63
C GLU A 90 -0.31 -2.65 12.28
N SER A 91 -1.07 -2.60 11.17
CA SER A 91 -0.55 -2.48 9.81
C SER A 91 -0.11 -1.05 9.46
N GLY A 92 1.20 -0.81 9.49
CA GLY A 92 1.77 0.46 9.04
C GLY A 92 1.57 0.73 7.55
N SER A 93 1.54 -0.32 6.71
CA SER A 93 1.27 -0.19 5.27
C SER A 93 -0.16 0.27 5.04
N THR A 94 -1.15 -0.40 5.67
CA THR A 94 -2.56 -0.01 5.57
C THR A 94 -2.75 1.45 5.96
N LEU A 95 -2.24 1.85 7.13
CA LEU A 95 -2.42 3.21 7.64
C LEU A 95 -1.81 4.25 6.69
N ARG A 96 -0.53 4.09 6.33
CA ARG A 96 0.17 5.07 5.50
C ARG A 96 -0.32 5.12 4.07
N PHE A 97 -0.75 4.01 3.49
CA PHE A 97 -1.29 4.00 2.13
C PHE A 97 -2.66 4.67 2.04
N LEU A 98 -3.48 4.56 3.09
CA LEU A 98 -4.87 5.00 3.03
C LEU A 98 -5.10 6.42 3.56
N ILE A 99 -4.19 6.99 4.34
CA ILE A 99 -4.31 8.38 4.83
C ILE A 99 -4.51 9.38 3.67
N PRO A 100 -3.71 9.38 2.57
CA PRO A 100 -3.95 10.30 1.47
C PRO A 100 -5.25 10.02 0.71
N LEU A 101 -5.66 8.76 0.59
CA LEU A 101 -6.94 8.40 -0.02
C LEU A 101 -8.13 8.90 0.80
N ALA A 102 -8.03 8.87 2.12
CA ALA A 102 -9.03 9.43 3.01
C ALA A 102 -9.21 10.95 2.80
N ALA A 103 -8.12 11.66 2.51
CA ALA A 103 -8.15 13.10 2.22
C ALA A 103 -8.78 13.45 0.84
N CYS A 104 -9.22 12.47 0.06
CA CYS A 104 -9.98 12.65 -1.18
C CYS A 104 -11.45 12.30 -1.03
N THR A 105 -11.89 11.92 0.15
CA THR A 105 -13.32 11.67 0.44
C THR A 105 -13.99 12.95 0.91
N ASN A 106 -15.32 13.02 0.75
CA ASN A 106 -16.15 14.04 1.40
C ASN A 106 -16.51 13.65 2.84
N ALA A 107 -15.88 12.62 3.38
CA ALA A 107 -16.12 12.08 4.71
C ALA A 107 -15.09 12.57 5.74
N LYS A 108 -15.46 12.49 7.00
CA LYS A 108 -14.50 12.52 8.10
C LYS A 108 -14.05 11.10 8.39
N VAL A 109 -12.82 10.77 8.02
CA VAL A 109 -12.27 9.42 8.16
C VAL A 109 -11.46 9.31 9.45
N LYS A 110 -11.81 8.32 10.26
CA LYS A 110 -11.13 7.96 11.49
C LYS A 110 -10.35 6.67 11.29
N PHE A 111 -9.05 6.70 11.56
CA PHE A 111 -8.21 5.51 11.61
C PHE A 111 -7.99 5.08 13.05
N LEU A 112 -8.32 3.81 13.32
CA LEU A 112 -7.99 3.11 14.56
C LEU A 112 -6.77 2.23 14.35
N GLY A 113 -6.00 2.00 15.41
CA GLY A 113 -4.83 1.14 15.39
C GLY A 113 -4.58 0.48 16.72
N GLN A 114 -3.76 -0.55 16.72
CA GLN A 114 -3.35 -1.29 17.90
C GLN A 114 -1.83 -1.21 18.12
N GLY A 115 -1.39 -1.62 19.31
CA GLY A 115 0.01 -1.59 19.68
C GLY A 115 0.57 -0.18 19.62
N ARG A 116 1.68 -0.01 18.90
CA ARG A 116 2.36 1.27 18.74
C ARG A 116 2.07 1.96 17.40
N LEU A 117 1.06 1.49 16.63
CA LEU A 117 0.82 1.99 15.27
C LEU A 117 0.54 3.49 15.25
N LEU A 118 -0.36 3.95 16.12
CA LEU A 118 -0.79 5.36 16.17
C LEU A 118 0.26 6.31 16.75
N GLN A 119 1.31 5.76 17.40
CA GLN A 119 2.44 6.53 17.93
C GLN A 119 3.56 6.72 16.89
N ARG A 120 3.46 6.05 15.73
CA ARG A 120 4.47 6.21 14.67
C ARG A 120 4.37 7.60 14.07
N PRO A 121 5.51 8.26 13.76
CA PRO A 121 5.51 9.57 13.14
C PRO A 121 4.75 9.57 11.80
N MET A 122 3.89 10.58 11.62
CA MET A 122 3.14 10.84 10.39
C MET A 122 3.38 12.27 9.89
N ASP A 123 4.50 12.87 10.29
CA ASP A 123 4.85 14.27 10.01
C ASP A 123 4.83 14.60 8.53
N VAL A 124 5.17 13.64 7.65
CA VAL A 124 5.11 13.81 6.20
C VAL A 124 3.72 14.22 5.75
N TYR A 125 2.67 13.52 6.22
CA TYR A 125 1.29 13.88 5.90
C TYR A 125 0.82 15.09 6.70
N ALA A 126 1.11 15.17 7.99
CA ALA A 126 0.70 16.27 8.85
C ALA A 126 1.15 17.62 8.28
N ASN A 127 2.42 17.72 7.83
CA ASN A 127 2.98 18.93 7.26
C ASN A 127 2.35 19.29 5.91
N GLU A 128 2.13 18.31 5.02
CA GLU A 128 1.51 18.56 3.71
C GLU A 128 0.02 18.90 3.85
N PHE A 129 -0.71 18.25 4.72
CA PHE A 129 -2.13 18.49 4.95
C PHE A 129 -2.38 19.87 5.59
N LYS A 130 -1.52 20.28 6.52
CA LYS A 130 -1.58 21.63 7.11
C LYS A 130 -1.46 22.73 6.04
N LYS A 131 -0.60 22.57 5.03
CA LYS A 131 -0.44 23.54 3.93
C LYS A 131 -1.71 23.66 3.07
N GLN A 132 -2.57 22.66 3.09
CA GLN A 132 -3.79 22.57 2.29
C GLN A 132 -5.08 22.72 3.12
N ASN A 133 -4.97 23.09 4.41
CA ASN A 133 -6.09 23.20 5.35
C ASN A 133 -6.90 21.88 5.48
N ILE A 134 -6.25 20.73 5.33
CA ILE A 134 -6.83 19.42 5.60
C ILE A 134 -6.71 19.15 7.10
N GLU A 135 -7.82 18.78 7.74
CA GLU A 135 -7.82 18.34 9.14
C GLU A 135 -7.01 17.05 9.26
N PHE A 136 -5.97 17.09 10.08
CA PHE A 136 -5.16 15.93 10.43
C PHE A 136 -4.86 15.97 11.92
N ASN A 137 -5.52 15.10 12.70
CA ASN A 137 -5.36 15.03 14.14
C ASN A 137 -4.89 13.63 14.53
N GLN A 138 -3.66 13.52 15.02
CA GLN A 138 -3.09 12.27 15.51
C GLN A 138 -3.08 12.24 17.03
N SER A 139 -3.60 11.17 17.60
CA SER A 139 -3.58 10.87 19.02
C SER A 139 -3.20 9.40 19.27
N ASP A 140 -3.04 9.01 20.54
CA ASP A 140 -2.80 7.60 20.91
C ASP A 140 -4.01 6.68 20.64
N LYS A 141 -5.18 7.26 20.39
CA LYS A 141 -6.43 6.51 20.20
C LYS A 141 -6.85 6.40 18.74
N GLU A 142 -6.59 7.45 17.95
CA GLU A 142 -7.07 7.57 16.58
C GLU A 142 -6.28 8.60 15.78
N ILE A 143 -6.34 8.46 14.44
CA ILE A 143 -5.96 9.54 13.51
C ILE A 143 -7.22 9.96 12.77
N ILE A 144 -7.51 11.26 12.75
CA ILE A 144 -8.64 11.83 12.03
C ILE A 144 -8.12 12.56 10.80
N VAL A 145 -8.75 12.30 9.65
CA VAL A 145 -8.48 12.97 8.38
C VAL A 145 -9.78 13.47 7.79
N SER A 146 -9.84 14.77 7.44
CA SER A 146 -10.98 15.37 6.76
C SER A 146 -10.53 16.57 5.94
N GLY A 147 -10.88 16.61 4.68
CA GLY A 147 -10.52 17.69 3.77
C GLY A 147 -10.41 17.20 2.34
N ASN A 148 -9.87 18.06 1.49
CA ASN A 148 -9.78 17.80 0.06
C ASN A 148 -8.34 18.00 -0.44
N LEU A 149 -7.66 16.90 -0.69
CA LEU A 149 -6.29 16.90 -1.22
C LEU A 149 -6.26 17.50 -2.62
N GLN A 150 -5.34 18.43 -2.86
CA GLN A 150 -5.19 19.13 -4.12
C GLN A 150 -3.98 18.64 -4.91
N ALA A 151 -4.07 18.65 -6.23
CA ALA A 151 -2.94 18.44 -7.12
C ALA A 151 -1.95 19.61 -7.01
N LYS A 152 -0.66 19.31 -6.91
CA LYS A 152 0.42 20.28 -6.78
C LYS A 152 1.79 19.61 -6.89
N ASP A 153 2.84 20.41 -6.74
CA ASP A 153 4.20 19.89 -6.55
C ASP A 153 4.39 19.46 -5.09
N TYR A 154 4.66 18.17 -4.92
CA TYR A 154 4.94 17.54 -3.61
C TYR A 154 6.43 17.29 -3.45
N VAL A 155 6.94 17.55 -2.26
CA VAL A 155 8.31 17.19 -1.86
C VAL A 155 8.23 16.30 -0.64
N VAL A 156 8.74 15.08 -0.75
CA VAL A 156 8.68 14.05 0.30
C VAL A 156 10.09 13.61 0.67
N GLN A 157 10.34 13.45 1.97
CA GLN A 157 11.63 12.96 2.47
C GLN A 157 11.84 11.49 2.09
N GLY A 158 13.02 11.20 1.50
CA GLY A 158 13.34 9.87 0.96
C GLY A 158 13.90 8.88 1.98
N ASP A 159 14.36 9.36 3.14
CA ASP A 159 15.00 8.59 4.22
C ASP A 159 14.05 8.11 5.32
N ILE A 160 12.76 8.51 5.27
CA ILE A 160 11.81 8.15 6.31
C ILE A 160 11.13 6.81 6.00
N SER A 161 10.39 6.72 4.91
CA SER A 161 9.72 5.50 4.46
C SER A 161 9.10 5.65 3.09
N SER A 162 9.34 4.68 2.20
CA SER A 162 8.68 4.57 0.89
C SER A 162 7.15 4.44 0.97
N GLN A 163 6.61 4.12 2.14
CA GLN A 163 5.15 4.00 2.31
C GLN A 163 4.43 5.35 2.17
N PHE A 164 5.07 6.47 2.55
CA PHE A 164 4.50 7.80 2.34
C PHE A 164 4.43 8.15 0.85
N ILE A 165 5.50 7.85 0.12
CA ILE A 165 5.57 8.03 -1.33
C ILE A 165 4.49 7.19 -2.02
N THR A 166 4.37 5.92 -1.64
CA THR A 166 3.35 4.99 -2.15
C THR A 166 1.93 5.52 -1.90
N GLY A 167 1.65 6.05 -0.71
CA GLY A 167 0.34 6.63 -0.39
C GLY A 167 -0.03 7.78 -1.33
N PHE A 168 0.90 8.69 -1.60
CA PHE A 168 0.68 9.76 -2.60
C PHE A 168 0.50 9.18 -4.01
N MET A 169 1.28 8.19 -4.42
CA MET A 169 1.14 7.59 -5.75
C MET A 169 -0.20 6.90 -6.00
N PHE A 170 -0.89 6.42 -4.94
CA PHE A 170 -2.24 5.88 -5.11
C PHE A 170 -3.29 6.97 -5.36
N VAL A 171 -3.11 8.16 -4.82
CA VAL A 171 -4.14 9.19 -4.81
C VAL A 171 -3.96 10.25 -5.88
N LEU A 172 -2.72 10.67 -6.15
CA LEU A 172 -2.43 11.78 -7.07
C LEU A 172 -2.97 11.57 -8.49
N PRO A 173 -2.99 10.34 -9.06
CA PRO A 173 -3.59 10.11 -10.38
C PRO A 173 -5.09 10.41 -10.44
N LEU A 174 -5.80 10.34 -9.30
CA LEU A 174 -7.24 10.55 -9.22
C LEU A 174 -7.64 12.03 -9.16
N LEU A 175 -6.70 12.92 -8.90
CA LEU A 175 -6.96 14.37 -8.78
C LEU A 175 -7.20 14.99 -10.14
N ASP A 176 -7.79 16.19 -10.15
CA ASP A 176 -8.25 16.88 -11.37
C ASP A 176 -7.12 17.53 -12.18
N GLN A 177 -5.93 17.67 -11.63
CA GLN A 177 -4.76 18.27 -12.27
C GLN A 177 -3.51 17.41 -12.10
N ASP A 178 -2.49 17.72 -12.89
CA ASP A 178 -1.19 17.06 -12.81
C ASP A 178 -0.48 17.40 -11.48
N SER A 179 0.30 16.46 -10.99
CA SER A 179 1.15 16.63 -9.82
C SER A 179 2.59 16.23 -10.13
N THR A 180 3.55 16.86 -9.47
CA THR A 180 4.90 16.31 -9.36
C THR A 180 5.15 15.77 -7.97
N LEU A 181 5.92 14.68 -7.89
CA LEU A 181 6.33 14.08 -6.63
C LEU A 181 7.86 13.95 -6.63
N THR A 182 8.52 14.85 -5.91
CA THR A 182 9.97 14.87 -5.78
C THR A 182 10.38 14.30 -4.43
N ILE A 183 11.35 13.38 -4.44
CA ILE A 183 11.87 12.73 -3.26
C ILE A 183 13.23 13.32 -2.92
N THR A 184 13.42 13.76 -1.68
CA THR A 184 14.73 14.29 -1.26
C THR A 184 15.74 13.17 -1.07
N GLU A 185 17.02 13.47 -1.27
CA GLU A 185 18.11 12.55 -0.94
C GLU A 185 18.40 12.53 0.58
N PRO A 186 18.82 11.39 1.16
CA PRO A 186 19.00 10.11 0.46
C PRO A 186 17.67 9.42 0.14
N TYR A 187 17.51 8.90 -1.09
CA TYR A 187 16.32 8.19 -1.51
C TYR A 187 16.45 6.69 -1.20
N GLU A 188 16.08 6.33 -0.01
CA GLU A 188 16.07 4.95 0.44
C GLU A 188 14.83 4.20 -0.07
N SER A 189 14.95 2.87 -0.14
CA SER A 189 13.81 1.99 -0.47
C SER A 189 13.10 2.30 -1.82
N LYS A 190 13.81 2.86 -2.81
CA LYS A 190 13.28 3.11 -4.17
C LYS A 190 12.68 1.86 -4.81
N SER A 191 13.22 0.68 -4.50
CA SER A 191 12.69 -0.61 -4.98
C SER A 191 11.21 -0.81 -4.61
N TYR A 192 10.78 -0.40 -3.41
CA TYR A 192 9.37 -0.50 -3.02
C TYR A 192 8.48 0.52 -3.74
N VAL A 193 9.02 1.67 -4.13
CA VAL A 193 8.31 2.63 -4.98
C VAL A 193 8.13 2.05 -6.38
N ASN A 194 9.15 1.39 -6.93
CA ASN A 194 9.07 0.71 -8.21
C ASN A 194 8.00 -0.41 -8.20
N LEU A 195 7.87 -1.17 -7.11
CA LEU A 195 6.77 -2.13 -6.95
C LEU A 195 5.39 -1.45 -7.01
N THR A 196 5.29 -0.23 -6.46
CA THR A 196 4.06 0.56 -6.54
C THR A 196 3.76 0.97 -7.98
N ILE A 197 4.73 1.53 -8.68
CA ILE A 197 4.60 1.94 -10.09
C ILE A 197 4.21 0.75 -10.98
N GLN A 198 4.84 -0.40 -10.79
CA GLN A 198 4.50 -1.63 -11.53
C GLN A 198 3.04 -2.06 -11.29
N MET A 199 2.56 -2.02 -10.03
CA MET A 199 1.18 -2.39 -9.74
C MET A 199 0.20 -1.36 -10.31
N LEU A 200 0.47 -0.06 -10.17
CA LEU A 200 -0.32 1.02 -10.75
C LEU A 200 -0.46 0.86 -12.27
N SER A 201 0.65 0.55 -12.96
CA SER A 201 0.65 0.31 -14.40
C SER A 201 -0.25 -0.86 -14.82
N LYS A 202 -0.31 -1.95 -14.04
CA LYS A 202 -1.24 -3.07 -14.29
C LYS A 202 -2.70 -2.62 -14.27
N PHE A 203 -3.02 -1.66 -13.43
CA PHE A 203 -4.36 -1.08 -13.32
C PHE A 203 -4.57 0.17 -14.21
N GLY A 204 -3.70 0.38 -15.20
CA GLY A 204 -3.84 1.43 -16.21
C GLY A 204 -3.44 2.83 -15.75
N ILE A 205 -2.77 2.97 -14.62
CA ILE A 205 -2.22 4.22 -14.11
C ILE A 205 -0.78 4.40 -14.58
N GLU A 206 -0.51 5.56 -15.16
CA GLU A 206 0.81 5.93 -15.65
C GLU A 206 1.51 6.91 -14.71
N ILE A 207 2.71 6.57 -14.28
CA ILE A 207 3.62 7.42 -13.51
C ILE A 207 4.89 7.62 -14.34
N LEU A 208 5.20 8.85 -14.70
CA LEU A 208 6.38 9.16 -15.50
C LEU A 208 7.55 9.57 -14.61
N GLU A 209 8.59 8.75 -14.57
CA GLU A 209 9.84 9.11 -13.90
C GLU A 209 10.58 10.17 -14.74
N THR A 210 10.71 11.40 -14.22
CA THR A 210 11.35 12.53 -14.89
C THR A 210 12.83 12.68 -14.51
N SER A 211 13.20 12.15 -13.35
CA SER A 211 14.59 12.03 -12.89
C SER A 211 14.72 10.88 -11.89
N SER A 212 15.92 10.60 -11.40
CA SER A 212 16.18 9.51 -10.43
C SER A 212 15.32 9.58 -9.16
N ASN A 213 14.78 10.76 -8.85
CA ASN A 213 14.03 11.03 -7.62
C ASN A 213 12.78 11.89 -7.85
N SER A 214 12.31 12.05 -9.09
CA SER A 214 11.14 12.88 -9.39
C SER A 214 10.20 12.18 -10.38
N TYR A 215 8.92 12.33 -10.15
CA TYR A 215 7.84 11.69 -10.89
C TYR A 215 6.80 12.72 -11.30
N LEU A 216 6.42 12.73 -12.58
CA LEU A 216 5.25 13.44 -13.09
C LEU A 216 4.06 12.47 -13.06
N ILE A 217 2.98 12.90 -12.44
CA ILE A 217 1.76 12.13 -12.28
C ILE A 217 0.63 12.93 -12.92
N LYS A 218 0.14 12.46 -14.05
CA LYS A 218 -1.01 13.07 -14.71
C LYS A 218 -2.25 12.90 -13.85
N GLY A 219 -3.05 13.96 -13.75
CA GLY A 219 -4.35 13.92 -13.11
C GLY A 219 -5.42 13.29 -14.00
N ASN A 220 -6.65 13.18 -13.47
CA ASN A 220 -7.80 12.63 -14.18
C ASN A 220 -7.58 11.22 -14.73
N GLN A 221 -6.71 10.42 -14.12
CA GLN A 221 -6.55 9.02 -14.46
C GLN A 221 -7.59 8.17 -13.76
N HIS A 222 -7.94 7.04 -14.36
CA HIS A 222 -8.89 6.07 -13.84
C HIS A 222 -8.25 4.70 -13.72
N TYR A 223 -8.36 4.11 -12.55
CA TYR A 223 -7.97 2.72 -12.36
C TYR A 223 -8.91 1.81 -13.16
N LYS A 224 -8.35 0.93 -13.96
CA LYS A 224 -9.09 -0.06 -14.76
C LYS A 224 -9.11 -1.38 -14.04
N ALA A 225 -10.28 -2.01 -13.95
CA ALA A 225 -10.38 -3.34 -13.35
C ALA A 225 -9.49 -4.33 -14.10
N GLN A 226 -8.71 -5.09 -13.36
CA GLN A 226 -7.75 -6.04 -13.88
C GLN A 226 -7.56 -7.21 -12.93
N ASP A 227 -7.66 -8.43 -13.45
CA ASP A 227 -7.32 -9.62 -12.70
C ASP A 227 -5.81 -9.71 -12.51
N VAL A 228 -5.38 -9.93 -11.27
CA VAL A 228 -3.96 -10.02 -10.94
C VAL A 228 -3.71 -11.20 -9.99
N SER A 229 -2.60 -11.90 -10.23
CA SER A 229 -2.05 -12.85 -9.28
C SER A 229 -0.85 -12.22 -8.57
N VAL A 230 -0.85 -12.30 -7.24
CA VAL A 230 0.24 -11.76 -6.42
C VAL A 230 1.45 -12.68 -6.53
N GLU A 231 2.59 -12.13 -6.86
CA GLU A 231 3.86 -12.84 -6.97
C GLU A 231 4.39 -13.33 -5.62
N GLY A 232 5.34 -14.27 -5.64
CA GLY A 232 6.03 -14.74 -4.45
C GLY A 232 6.84 -13.63 -3.77
N ASP A 233 7.01 -13.75 -2.46
CA ASP A 233 7.76 -12.78 -1.66
C ASP A 233 9.27 -12.99 -1.81
N PHE A 234 9.91 -12.16 -2.63
CA PHE A 234 11.37 -12.20 -2.83
C PHE A 234 12.15 -11.94 -1.55
N SER A 235 11.60 -11.21 -0.57
CA SER A 235 12.24 -11.01 0.73
C SER A 235 12.30 -12.32 1.52
N GLN A 236 11.25 -13.15 1.42
CA GLN A 236 11.25 -14.49 2.01
C GLN A 236 12.14 -15.46 1.22
N LEU A 237 12.11 -15.39 -0.10
CA LEU A 237 12.97 -16.19 -0.99
C LEU A 237 14.45 -15.97 -0.68
N ALA A 238 14.86 -14.76 -0.35
CA ALA A 238 16.27 -14.42 -0.09
C ALA A 238 16.89 -15.29 1.00
N PHE A 239 16.15 -15.65 2.06
CA PHE A 239 16.65 -16.55 3.11
C PHE A 239 16.99 -17.93 2.57
N PHE A 240 16.14 -18.49 1.69
CA PHE A 240 16.35 -19.79 1.09
C PHE A 240 17.42 -19.74 -0.01
N ALA A 241 17.51 -18.64 -0.75
CA ALA A 241 18.58 -18.42 -1.72
C ALA A 241 19.95 -18.44 -1.04
N VAL A 242 20.12 -17.69 0.06
CA VAL A 242 21.36 -17.71 0.86
C VAL A 242 21.64 -19.11 1.41
N LEU A 243 20.62 -19.80 1.96
CA LEU A 243 20.78 -21.16 2.47
C LEU A 243 21.22 -22.11 1.34
N GLY A 244 20.68 -21.97 0.13
CA GLY A 244 21.07 -22.75 -1.05
C GLY A 244 22.54 -22.59 -1.43
N THR A 245 23.14 -21.41 -1.23
CA THR A 245 24.58 -21.18 -1.54
C THR A 245 25.52 -21.86 -0.53
N LEU A 246 25.01 -22.28 0.63
CA LEU A 246 25.77 -22.91 1.72
C LEU A 246 25.83 -24.45 1.59
N ASN A 247 26.07 -24.95 0.38
CA ASN A 247 26.20 -26.39 0.11
C ASN A 247 24.91 -27.21 0.36
N ASN A 248 23.75 -26.58 0.08
CA ASN A 248 22.42 -27.19 0.14
C ASN A 248 21.77 -27.24 -1.24
N THR A 249 20.78 -28.10 -1.41
CA THR A 249 20.02 -28.20 -2.68
C THR A 249 18.56 -27.87 -2.40
N LEU A 250 18.16 -26.66 -2.75
CA LEU A 250 16.81 -26.15 -2.54
C LEU A 250 16.17 -25.75 -3.87
N SER A 251 14.91 -26.10 -4.04
CA SER A 251 14.03 -25.59 -5.08
C SER A 251 12.95 -24.73 -4.43
N CYS A 252 12.69 -23.55 -4.98
CA CYS A 252 11.67 -22.63 -4.47
C CYS A 252 10.62 -22.38 -5.55
N SER A 253 9.34 -22.40 -5.16
CA SER A 253 8.19 -22.09 -6.01
C SER A 253 7.24 -21.15 -5.27
N ASN A 254 6.32 -20.55 -6.02
CA ASN A 254 5.19 -19.78 -5.47
C ASN A 254 3.89 -20.32 -6.06
#